data_5b9e412676c538f74abdb5a6f5faa1b8
#
_entry.id   5b9e412676c538f74abdb5a6f5faa1b8
#
_cell.length_a   1.000
_cell.length_b   1.000
_cell.length_c   1.000
_cell.angle_alpha   90.00
_cell.angle_beta   90.00
_cell.angle_gamma   90.00
#
_symmetry.space_group_name_H-M   'P 1'
#
loop_
_entity.id
_entity.type
_entity.pdbx_description
1 polymer ?
#
loop_
_entity_poly.entity_id
_entity_poly.type
_entity_poly.pdbx_seq_one_letter_code
_entity_poly.pdbx_strand_id
1 'polypeptide(L)'
;MGIKKTISLKASFWKFLCMLLIGLMGSVAIPFSLIYIGVGTNFITYADYSERSTQNLVPIIAATPELTDIQLPMGCKYLVLDKNYQMLETSLEGDDLDRAMDYAISGKTNVNLNKQYLLVTRENEYVVLQYYIGSQFTNEWFNEHFPSPEILLYILIGANCIAVCVILTTKFSKNLRVQLAPLFEATEQVAQQNLDFEVGHSKIREFEDALCSFANMKDNLKMSLEKQWHAEQLQREQIAALAHDLKTPLTVIQGNIDLINETELDDEQRLYADYITESSSQISIYIKTLIDISRTVAGYQLHLEEIDISDYMGQIEAQANSLCLTKGICLHMETEVDLGIFKADKLLLERAIMNVISNALDYSPPLGTIYVTTKKVEHFLHISITDEETGFTSEAIHHAQEQFFMGDKSRTSNMHFGMGLYITNSIIKQHDGQLILSNSKKTGGAQVIIKIPY
;
A
#
# COMPACT_ATOMS: atom_id res chain seq x y z
N MET A 1 -1.73 15.11 -32.64
CA MET A 1 -2.38 14.95 -31.33
C MET A 1 -3.02 16.25 -30.94
N GLY A 2 -4.38 16.32 -30.89
CA GLY A 2 -5.08 17.55 -30.51
C GLY A 2 -4.81 17.89 -29.04
N ILE A 3 -4.40 19.12 -28.78
CA ILE A 3 -4.18 19.64 -27.42
C ILE A 3 -5.51 19.52 -26.66
N LYS A 4 -5.66 18.51 -25.84
CA LYS A 4 -6.81 18.40 -24.92
C LYS A 4 -6.77 19.62 -23.99
N LYS A 5 -7.81 20.46 -24.04
CA LYS A 5 -7.94 21.67 -23.22
C LYS A 5 -7.90 21.29 -21.74
N THR A 6 -6.75 21.44 -21.11
CA THR A 6 -6.57 21.24 -19.65
C THR A 6 -7.06 22.48 -18.91
N ILE A 7 -7.62 22.28 -17.73
CA ILE A 7 -8.10 23.35 -16.83
C ILE A 7 -7.17 23.37 -15.63
N SER A 8 -6.76 24.54 -15.15
CA SER A 8 -5.96 24.60 -13.92
C SER A 8 -6.78 24.11 -12.70
N LEU A 9 -6.10 23.50 -11.74
CA LEU A 9 -6.72 23.09 -10.47
C LEU A 9 -7.40 24.26 -9.78
N LYS A 10 -6.78 25.45 -9.82
CA LYS A 10 -7.36 26.71 -9.33
C LYS A 10 -8.67 27.03 -10.01
N ALA A 11 -8.76 26.93 -11.33
CA ALA A 11 -10.00 27.19 -12.08
C ALA A 11 -11.09 26.15 -11.77
N SER A 12 -10.72 24.87 -11.59
CA SER A 12 -11.64 23.82 -11.17
C SER A 12 -12.22 24.09 -9.78
N PHE A 13 -11.37 24.54 -8.85
CA PHE A 13 -11.79 24.91 -7.50
C PHE A 13 -12.71 26.15 -7.49
N TRP A 14 -12.36 27.19 -8.28
CA TRP A 14 -13.22 28.36 -8.43
C TRP A 14 -14.60 28.00 -9.00
N LYS A 15 -14.64 27.13 -9.99
CA LYS A 15 -15.91 26.62 -10.55
C LYS A 15 -16.75 25.92 -9.48
N PHE A 16 -16.13 25.08 -8.66
CA PHE A 16 -16.78 24.42 -7.52
C PHE A 16 -17.34 25.44 -6.52
N LEU A 17 -16.52 26.45 -6.14
CA LEU A 17 -16.92 27.51 -5.20
C LEU A 17 -18.10 28.33 -5.73
N CYS A 18 -18.08 28.73 -7.01
CA CYS A 18 -19.19 29.42 -7.64
C CYS A 18 -20.47 28.58 -7.65
N MET A 19 -20.39 27.29 -7.98
CA MET A 19 -21.55 26.38 -7.92
C MET A 19 -22.08 26.22 -6.50
N LEU A 20 -21.20 26.15 -5.50
CA LEU A 20 -21.57 26.06 -4.10
C LEU A 20 -22.32 27.33 -3.65
N LEU A 21 -21.79 28.51 -3.97
CA LEU A 21 -22.44 29.78 -3.67
C LEU A 21 -23.83 29.91 -4.32
N ILE A 22 -23.95 29.59 -5.61
CA ILE A 22 -25.22 29.59 -6.32
C ILE A 22 -26.19 28.58 -5.69
N GLY A 23 -25.75 27.41 -5.36
CA GLY A 23 -26.55 26.38 -4.70
C GLY A 23 -27.05 26.82 -3.31
N LEU A 24 -26.19 27.46 -2.50
CA LEU A 24 -26.57 28.02 -1.20
C LEU A 24 -27.53 29.17 -1.33
N MET A 25 -27.34 30.06 -2.30
CA MET A 25 -28.32 31.12 -2.59
C MET A 25 -29.69 30.55 -2.98
N GLY A 26 -29.70 29.52 -3.85
CA GLY A 26 -30.90 28.79 -4.23
C GLY A 26 -31.59 28.11 -3.06
N SER A 27 -30.81 27.48 -2.16
CA SER A 27 -31.35 26.80 -0.97
C SER A 27 -32.04 27.74 0.03
N VAL A 28 -31.74 29.02 -0.02
CA VAL A 28 -32.44 30.07 0.73
C VAL A 28 -33.61 30.65 -0.08
N ALA A 29 -33.38 31.00 -1.34
CA ALA A 29 -34.40 31.68 -2.17
C ALA A 29 -35.62 30.80 -2.45
N ILE A 30 -35.46 29.48 -2.66
CA ILE A 30 -36.57 28.56 -2.95
C ILE A 30 -37.55 28.47 -1.77
N PRO A 31 -37.16 28.21 -0.52
CA PRO A 31 -38.06 28.17 0.62
C PRO A 31 -38.78 29.51 0.87
N PHE A 32 -38.07 30.64 0.72
CA PHE A 32 -38.71 31.96 0.83
C PHE A 32 -39.76 32.17 -0.25
N SER A 33 -39.51 31.76 -1.49
CA SER A 33 -40.52 31.88 -2.56
C SER A 33 -41.74 30.99 -2.30
N LEU A 34 -41.55 29.80 -1.70
CA LEU A 34 -42.66 28.92 -1.31
C LEU A 34 -43.53 29.54 -0.25
N ILE A 35 -42.96 30.18 0.78
CA ILE A 35 -43.77 30.92 1.78
C ILE A 35 -44.50 32.12 1.11
N TYR A 36 -43.83 32.87 0.26
CA TYR A 36 -44.46 33.97 -0.45
C TYR A 36 -45.65 33.50 -1.28
N ILE A 37 -45.55 32.39 -1.99
CA ILE A 37 -46.64 31.75 -2.71
C ILE A 37 -47.73 31.29 -1.73
N GLY A 38 -47.37 30.67 -0.61
CA GLY A 38 -48.28 30.22 0.43
C GLY A 38 -49.15 31.36 1.00
N VAL A 39 -48.53 32.54 1.23
CA VAL A 39 -49.25 33.75 1.65
C VAL A 39 -50.12 34.27 0.53
N GLY A 40 -49.65 34.32 -0.72
CA GLY A 40 -50.41 34.77 -1.87
C GLY A 40 -51.64 33.91 -2.21
N THR A 41 -51.60 32.62 -1.86
CA THR A 41 -52.72 31.67 -2.02
C THR A 41 -53.60 31.55 -0.78
N ASN A 42 -53.40 32.36 0.22
CA ASN A 42 -54.09 32.29 1.52
C ASN A 42 -53.95 30.97 2.25
N PHE A 43 -52.88 30.20 1.95
CA PHE A 43 -52.54 28.96 2.69
C PHE A 43 -51.81 29.29 3.99
N ILE A 44 -51.05 30.38 4.03
CA ILE A 44 -50.32 30.90 5.20
C ILE A 44 -50.77 32.34 5.44
N THR A 45 -51.02 32.71 6.69
CA THR A 45 -51.33 34.10 7.07
C THR A 45 -50.05 34.90 7.29
N TYR A 46 -50.14 36.24 7.11
CA TYR A 46 -49.06 37.15 7.52
C TYR A 46 -48.82 37.08 9.02
N ALA A 47 -47.58 37.32 9.44
CA ALA A 47 -47.23 37.29 10.86
C ALA A 47 -47.99 38.26 11.74
N ASP A 48 -48.42 39.38 11.19
CA ASP A 48 -49.21 40.44 11.85
C ASP A 48 -50.72 40.31 11.65
N TYR A 49 -51.18 39.24 10.96
CA TYR A 49 -52.60 39.04 10.65
C TYR A 49 -53.47 38.97 11.90
N SER A 50 -53.10 38.17 12.89
CA SER A 50 -53.89 38.04 14.14
C SER A 50 -53.91 39.32 14.92
N GLU A 51 -52.81 40.08 14.99
CA GLU A 51 -52.71 41.36 15.64
C GLU A 51 -53.69 42.43 14.98
N ARG A 52 -53.53 42.59 13.66
CA ARG A 52 -54.37 43.54 12.91
C ARG A 52 -55.88 43.21 13.00
N SER A 53 -56.16 41.90 12.86
CA SER A 53 -57.55 41.41 12.94
C SER A 53 -58.15 41.64 14.32
N THR A 54 -57.37 41.39 15.40
CA THR A 54 -57.78 41.60 16.78
C THR A 54 -57.98 43.12 17.08
N GLN A 55 -57.04 43.96 16.64
CA GLN A 55 -57.12 45.39 16.82
C GLN A 55 -58.37 45.98 16.12
N ASN A 56 -58.73 45.53 14.90
CA ASN A 56 -59.89 45.93 14.18
C ASN A 56 -61.18 45.51 14.86
N LEU A 57 -61.21 44.48 15.69
CA LEU A 57 -62.35 44.04 16.43
C LEU A 57 -62.61 44.80 17.75
N VAL A 58 -61.63 45.57 18.25
CA VAL A 58 -61.76 46.34 19.51
C VAL A 58 -63.00 47.19 19.56
N PRO A 59 -63.31 48.05 18.56
CA PRO A 59 -64.49 48.87 18.61
C PRO A 59 -65.76 48.04 18.53
N ILE A 60 -65.77 46.93 17.84
CA ILE A 60 -66.92 46.02 17.74
C ILE A 60 -67.18 45.32 19.06
N ILE A 61 -66.14 44.78 19.68
CA ILE A 61 -66.19 44.11 20.99
C ILE A 61 -66.66 45.05 22.07
N ALA A 62 -66.20 46.31 22.02
CA ALA A 62 -66.65 47.34 22.99
C ALA A 62 -68.10 47.70 22.86
N ALA A 63 -68.74 47.60 21.65
CA ALA A 63 -70.10 47.94 21.40
C ALA A 63 -71.14 46.81 21.44
N THR A 64 -70.66 45.52 21.37
CA THR A 64 -71.55 44.35 21.31
C THR A 64 -71.77 43.79 22.71
N PRO A 65 -73.03 43.50 23.12
CA PRO A 65 -73.29 43.00 24.51
C PRO A 65 -72.80 41.61 24.77
N GLU A 66 -72.83 40.67 23.80
CA GLU A 66 -72.39 39.31 23.97
C GLU A 66 -71.20 38.97 23.03
N LEU A 67 -70.17 38.32 23.54
CA LEU A 67 -68.97 37.94 22.75
C LEU A 67 -69.26 36.76 21.80
N THR A 68 -70.24 35.94 22.11
CA THR A 68 -70.69 34.81 21.28
C THR A 68 -71.19 35.23 19.89
N ASP A 69 -71.64 36.50 19.73
CA ASP A 69 -72.06 37.01 18.46
C ASP A 69 -70.91 37.51 17.56
N ILE A 70 -69.70 37.54 18.07
CA ILE A 70 -68.46 37.98 17.37
C ILE A 70 -67.64 36.84 16.96
N GLN A 71 -67.40 36.66 15.64
CA GLN A 71 -66.44 35.70 15.13
C GLN A 71 -65.01 36.20 15.38
N LEU A 72 -64.32 35.60 16.34
CA LEU A 72 -62.93 35.91 16.64
C LEU A 72 -61.99 35.39 15.52
N PRO A 73 -60.91 36.13 15.24
CA PRO A 73 -59.88 35.66 14.30
C PRO A 73 -59.27 34.34 14.76
N MET A 74 -58.77 33.58 13.77
CA MET A 74 -58.10 32.31 14.04
C MET A 74 -56.95 32.49 15.07
N GLY A 75 -56.90 31.62 16.05
CA GLY A 75 -55.89 31.62 17.13
C GLY A 75 -56.10 32.73 18.18
N CYS A 76 -57.18 33.48 18.10
CA CYS A 76 -57.55 34.45 19.12
C CYS A 76 -58.40 33.75 20.19
N LYS A 77 -58.01 33.90 21.45
CA LYS A 77 -58.75 33.41 22.63
C LYS A 77 -59.15 34.58 23.51
N TYR A 78 -60.10 34.39 24.35
CA TYR A 78 -60.65 35.46 25.18
C TYR A 78 -60.84 35.07 26.64
N LEU A 79 -60.85 36.09 27.49
CA LEU A 79 -61.20 36.05 28.91
C LEU A 79 -62.09 37.25 29.21
N VAL A 80 -63.27 36.98 29.73
CA VAL A 80 -64.23 38.01 30.21
C VAL A 80 -64.23 38.12 31.70
N LEU A 81 -64.02 39.29 32.24
CA LEU A 81 -63.98 39.58 33.65
C LEU A 81 -65.01 40.61 34.06
N ASP A 82 -65.59 40.54 35.25
CA ASP A 82 -66.38 41.58 35.84
C ASP A 82 -65.54 42.81 36.26
N LYS A 83 -66.14 43.84 36.78
CA LYS A 83 -65.49 45.07 37.28
C LYS A 83 -64.59 44.80 38.52
N ASN A 84 -64.79 43.66 39.17
CA ASN A 84 -63.98 43.21 40.30
C ASN A 84 -62.87 42.15 39.89
N TYR A 85 -62.64 42.05 38.58
CA TYR A 85 -61.68 41.07 38.00
C TYR A 85 -62.04 39.60 38.26
N GLN A 86 -63.36 39.31 38.50
CA GLN A 86 -63.80 37.91 38.63
C GLN A 86 -64.12 37.37 37.24
N MET A 87 -63.68 36.12 36.95
CA MET A 87 -63.90 35.44 35.69
C MET A 87 -65.35 35.14 35.46
N LEU A 88 -65.92 35.64 34.34
CA LEU A 88 -67.24 35.35 33.86
C LEU A 88 -67.26 34.23 32.81
N GLU A 89 -66.43 34.40 31.82
CA GLU A 89 -66.34 33.45 30.68
C GLU A 89 -64.87 33.42 30.13
N THR A 90 -64.42 32.28 29.65
CA THR A 90 -63.08 32.16 29.03
C THR A 90 -62.96 31.01 28.05
N SER A 91 -62.17 31.19 27.02
CA SER A 91 -61.66 30.15 26.11
C SER A 91 -60.20 29.79 26.37
N LEU A 92 -59.59 30.39 27.44
CA LEU A 92 -58.20 30.15 27.82
C LEU A 92 -58.14 29.05 28.91
N GLU A 93 -57.07 28.26 28.89
CA GLU A 93 -56.80 27.17 29.83
C GLU A 93 -55.39 27.26 30.39
N GLY A 94 -55.17 26.72 31.60
CA GLY A 94 -53.88 26.60 32.25
C GLY A 94 -53.11 27.90 32.37
N ASP A 95 -51.79 27.86 32.08
CA ASP A 95 -50.88 29.03 32.20
C ASP A 95 -51.30 30.24 31.36
N ASP A 96 -52.04 30.06 30.28
CA ASP A 96 -52.50 31.15 29.45
C ASP A 96 -53.62 31.95 30.12
N LEU A 97 -54.47 31.28 30.90
CA LEU A 97 -55.50 31.91 31.72
C LEU A 97 -54.86 32.75 32.81
N ASP A 98 -53.90 32.18 33.54
CA ASP A 98 -53.21 32.89 34.65
C ASP A 98 -52.48 34.16 34.12
N ARG A 99 -51.85 34.08 32.98
CA ARG A 99 -51.22 35.24 32.33
C ARG A 99 -52.20 36.28 31.82
N ALA A 100 -53.35 35.88 31.31
CA ALA A 100 -54.40 36.80 30.90
C ALA A 100 -54.98 37.54 32.08
N MET A 101 -55.18 36.87 33.23
CA MET A 101 -55.60 37.47 34.52
C MET A 101 -54.55 38.46 35.03
N ASP A 102 -53.29 38.08 35.07
CA ASP A 102 -52.19 38.96 35.49
C ASP A 102 -52.10 40.20 34.57
N TYR A 103 -52.28 40.03 33.27
CA TYR A 103 -52.31 41.16 32.34
C TYR A 103 -53.50 42.11 32.59
N ALA A 104 -54.67 41.53 32.84
CA ALA A 104 -55.85 42.33 33.16
C ALA A 104 -55.67 43.22 34.39
N ILE A 105 -55.00 42.70 35.42
CA ILE A 105 -54.81 43.38 36.70
C ILE A 105 -53.64 44.36 36.67
N SER A 106 -52.48 43.91 36.09
CA SER A 106 -51.21 44.67 36.17
C SER A 106 -50.92 45.54 34.94
N GLY A 107 -51.57 45.28 33.81
CA GLY A 107 -51.27 45.89 32.52
C GLY A 107 -49.90 45.52 31.97
N LYS A 108 -49.19 44.55 32.59
CA LYS A 108 -47.87 44.11 32.16
C LYS A 108 -47.93 42.75 31.54
N THR A 109 -47.42 42.63 30.35
CA THR A 109 -47.22 41.36 29.66
C THR A 109 -45.94 40.68 30.21
N ASN A 110 -46.05 39.54 30.89
CA ASN A 110 -44.90 38.66 31.09
C ASN A 110 -44.56 38.07 29.71
N VAL A 111 -43.37 38.37 29.23
CA VAL A 111 -42.93 38.19 27.83
C VAL A 111 -43.02 36.72 27.44
N ASN A 112 -44.09 36.35 26.76
CA ASN A 112 -44.08 35.21 25.84
C ASN A 112 -43.98 35.82 24.43
N LEU A 113 -42.87 35.59 23.72
CA LEU A 113 -42.54 36.30 22.48
C LEU A 113 -43.63 36.20 21.41
N ASN A 114 -44.45 35.15 21.43
CA ASN A 114 -45.42 34.88 20.37
C ASN A 114 -46.91 35.07 20.80
N LYS A 115 -47.21 35.23 22.10
CA LYS A 115 -48.58 35.43 22.60
C LYS A 115 -48.68 36.83 23.24
N GLN A 116 -49.57 37.61 22.72
CA GLN A 116 -49.81 38.98 23.21
C GLN A 116 -51.26 39.09 23.70
N TYR A 117 -51.50 40.07 24.58
CA TYR A 117 -52.79 40.32 25.18
C TYR A 117 -53.24 41.74 24.88
N LEU A 118 -54.54 41.92 24.69
CA LEU A 118 -55.19 43.20 24.46
C LEU A 118 -56.36 43.30 25.41
N LEU A 119 -56.44 44.36 26.21
CA LEU A 119 -57.57 44.67 27.12
C LEU A 119 -58.57 45.58 26.46
N VAL A 120 -59.78 45.13 26.36
CA VAL A 120 -60.94 45.93 25.86
C VAL A 120 -61.87 46.21 27.03
N THR A 121 -62.16 47.47 27.30
CA THR A 121 -63.04 47.88 28.41
C THR A 121 -64.47 48.07 27.84
N ARG A 122 -65.41 47.35 28.45
CA ARG A 122 -66.87 47.51 28.24
C ARG A 122 -67.49 48.25 29.40
N GLU A 123 -68.79 48.67 29.28
CA GLU A 123 -69.50 49.40 30.38
C GLU A 123 -69.47 48.62 31.70
N ASN A 124 -69.71 47.30 31.73
CA ASN A 124 -69.77 46.49 32.93
C ASN A 124 -68.68 45.37 33.03
N GLU A 125 -67.85 45.20 32.03
CA GLU A 125 -66.95 44.09 31.87
C GLU A 125 -65.58 44.52 31.33
N TYR A 126 -64.54 43.63 31.56
CA TYR A 126 -63.26 43.70 30.87
C TYR A 126 -63.09 42.44 30.00
N VAL A 127 -62.72 42.67 28.76
CA VAL A 127 -62.37 41.56 27.85
C VAL A 127 -60.89 41.55 27.52
N VAL A 128 -60.24 40.51 27.90
CA VAL A 128 -58.82 40.26 27.52
C VAL A 128 -58.78 39.32 26.31
N LEU A 129 -58.23 39.82 25.21
CA LEU A 129 -58.00 38.99 24.03
C LEU A 129 -56.56 38.57 23.98
N GLN A 130 -56.35 37.28 23.88
CA GLN A 130 -55.01 36.70 23.56
C GLN A 130 -54.92 36.48 22.06
N TYR A 131 -53.87 36.95 21.44
CA TYR A 131 -53.60 36.69 20.03
C TYR A 131 -52.15 36.28 19.81
N TYR A 132 -51.90 35.60 18.69
CA TYR A 132 -50.60 35.08 18.33
C TYR A 132 -49.90 35.98 17.31
N ILE A 133 -48.63 36.36 17.58
CA ILE A 133 -47.77 37.05 16.63
C ILE A 133 -46.88 36.02 15.93
N GLY A 134 -47.05 35.82 14.64
CA GLY A 134 -46.33 34.87 13.82
C GLY A 134 -47.21 34.34 12.70
N SER A 135 -46.58 33.83 11.66
CA SER A 135 -47.30 33.21 10.55
C SER A 135 -47.98 31.91 10.99
N GLN A 136 -49.16 31.66 10.53
CA GLN A 136 -49.98 30.48 10.82
C GLN A 136 -50.52 29.88 9.52
N PHE A 137 -50.81 28.59 9.51
CA PHE A 137 -51.57 27.97 8.42
C PHE A 137 -53.03 28.38 8.53
N THR A 138 -53.70 28.64 7.41
CA THR A 138 -55.13 29.00 7.38
C THR A 138 -56.01 27.81 7.80
N ASN A 139 -55.51 26.57 7.71
CA ASN A 139 -56.21 25.39 8.15
C ASN A 139 -55.72 24.97 9.55
N GLU A 140 -56.67 24.84 10.51
CA GLU A 140 -56.40 24.48 11.91
C GLU A 140 -55.66 23.16 12.04
N TRP A 141 -55.99 22.14 11.22
CA TRP A 141 -55.37 20.84 11.26
C TRP A 141 -53.83 20.95 11.06
N PHE A 142 -53.37 21.84 10.16
CA PHE A 142 -51.93 22.05 9.97
C PHE A 142 -51.27 22.75 11.18
N ASN A 143 -51.98 23.69 11.84
CA ASN A 143 -51.44 24.33 13.05
C ASN A 143 -51.32 23.39 14.24
N GLU A 144 -52.18 22.37 14.31
CA GLU A 144 -52.11 21.35 15.40
C GLU A 144 -51.04 20.30 15.16
N HIS A 145 -50.77 19.94 13.89
CA HIS A 145 -49.89 18.79 13.59
C HIS A 145 -48.49 19.17 13.10
N PHE A 146 -48.29 20.42 12.67
CA PHE A 146 -47.02 20.90 12.16
C PHE A 146 -46.55 22.13 12.97
N PRO A 147 -45.21 22.31 13.08
CA PRO A 147 -44.66 23.55 13.64
C PRO A 147 -45.03 24.75 12.76
N SER A 148 -44.90 25.94 13.31
CA SER A 148 -45.20 27.17 12.57
C SER A 148 -44.49 27.25 11.23
N PRO A 149 -45.09 27.92 10.20
CA PRO A 149 -44.47 28.09 8.88
C PRO A 149 -43.04 28.63 8.93
N GLU A 150 -42.72 29.45 9.91
CA GLU A 150 -41.40 30.03 10.13
C GLU A 150 -40.37 28.97 10.56
N ILE A 151 -40.76 28.10 11.49
CA ILE A 151 -39.88 26.98 11.92
C ILE A 151 -39.62 26.00 10.76
N LEU A 152 -40.68 25.67 9.99
CA LEU A 152 -40.58 24.84 8.80
C LEU A 152 -39.64 25.45 7.76
N LEU A 153 -39.72 26.79 7.57
CA LEU A 153 -38.83 27.52 6.68
C LEU A 153 -37.36 27.29 7.08
N TYR A 154 -37.00 27.48 8.36
CA TYR A 154 -35.65 27.33 8.83
C TYR A 154 -35.15 25.86 8.71
N ILE A 155 -36.00 24.91 9.02
CA ILE A 155 -35.68 23.48 8.85
C ILE A 155 -35.43 23.19 7.37
N LEU A 156 -36.27 23.66 6.47
CA LEU A 156 -36.15 23.43 5.03
C LEU A 156 -34.89 24.11 4.44
N ILE A 157 -34.57 25.32 4.87
CA ILE A 157 -33.31 26.00 4.49
C ILE A 157 -32.12 25.18 4.96
N GLY A 158 -32.10 24.76 6.23
CA GLY A 158 -31.00 23.96 6.79
C GLY A 158 -30.80 22.64 6.05
N ALA A 159 -31.90 21.92 5.82
CA ALA A 159 -31.87 20.66 5.07
C ALA A 159 -31.35 20.83 3.62
N ASN A 160 -31.86 21.87 2.90
CA ASN A 160 -31.40 22.19 1.55
C ASN A 160 -29.91 22.59 1.52
N CYS A 161 -29.45 23.41 2.47
CA CYS A 161 -28.03 23.79 2.56
C CYS A 161 -27.14 22.59 2.75
N ILE A 162 -27.50 21.69 3.67
CA ILE A 162 -26.74 20.43 3.90
C ILE A 162 -26.74 19.57 2.64
N ALA A 163 -27.89 19.36 2.01
CA ALA A 163 -28.01 18.58 0.79
C ALA A 163 -27.14 19.14 -0.35
N VAL A 164 -27.18 20.47 -0.60
CA VAL A 164 -26.32 21.10 -1.59
C VAL A 164 -24.85 20.93 -1.30
N CYS A 165 -24.42 21.13 -0.05
CA CYS A 165 -23.04 20.93 0.36
C CYS A 165 -22.57 19.50 0.13
N VAL A 166 -23.35 18.50 0.55
CA VAL A 166 -23.01 17.08 0.40
C VAL A 166 -22.93 16.69 -1.07
N ILE A 167 -23.94 17.05 -1.87
CA ILE A 167 -24.00 16.70 -3.30
C ILE A 167 -22.83 17.31 -4.08
N LEU A 168 -22.54 18.59 -3.88
CA LEU A 168 -21.48 19.27 -4.62
C LEU A 168 -20.09 18.81 -4.19
N THR A 169 -19.87 18.61 -2.89
CA THR A 169 -18.60 18.12 -2.36
C THR A 169 -18.31 16.70 -2.83
N THR A 170 -19.28 15.79 -2.80
CA THR A 170 -19.12 14.42 -3.27
C THR A 170 -18.83 14.36 -4.78
N LYS A 171 -19.53 15.17 -5.59
CA LYS A 171 -19.26 15.27 -7.04
C LYS A 171 -17.86 15.82 -7.32
N PHE A 172 -17.45 16.86 -6.61
CA PHE A 172 -16.12 17.45 -6.78
C PHE A 172 -15.01 16.47 -6.36
N SER A 173 -15.14 15.83 -5.20
CA SER A 173 -14.20 14.81 -4.71
C SER A 173 -14.08 13.63 -5.67
N LYS A 174 -15.21 13.11 -6.17
CA LYS A 174 -15.22 12.04 -7.17
C LYS A 174 -14.50 12.45 -8.46
N ASN A 175 -14.71 13.67 -8.92
CA ASN A 175 -14.02 14.17 -10.11
C ASN A 175 -12.50 14.28 -9.89
N LEU A 176 -12.05 14.81 -8.75
CA LEU A 176 -10.63 14.88 -8.41
C LEU A 176 -10.00 13.48 -8.36
N ARG A 177 -10.67 12.51 -7.73
CA ARG A 177 -10.20 11.14 -7.64
C ARG A 177 -10.01 10.52 -9.02
N VAL A 178 -10.95 10.71 -9.93
CA VAL A 178 -10.85 10.21 -11.33
C VAL A 178 -9.66 10.85 -12.06
N GLN A 179 -9.42 12.15 -11.84
CA GLN A 179 -8.29 12.84 -12.48
C GLN A 179 -6.92 12.45 -11.89
N LEU A 180 -6.88 11.96 -10.66
CA LEU A 180 -5.66 11.52 -9.98
C LEU A 180 -5.38 10.01 -10.16
N ALA A 181 -6.39 9.23 -10.52
CA ALA A 181 -6.29 7.78 -10.68
C ALA A 181 -5.14 7.34 -11.60
N PRO A 182 -4.88 7.98 -12.77
CA PRO A 182 -3.76 7.58 -13.64
C PRO A 182 -2.38 7.68 -12.95
N LEU A 183 -2.21 8.60 -11.98
CA LEU A 183 -0.95 8.72 -11.25
C LEU A 183 -0.76 7.54 -10.28
N PHE A 184 -1.82 7.12 -9.60
CA PHE A 184 -1.76 5.96 -8.72
C PHE A 184 -1.53 4.67 -9.51
N GLU A 185 -2.23 4.48 -10.64
CA GLU A 185 -1.99 3.34 -11.53
C GLU A 185 -0.54 3.29 -12.01
N ALA A 186 0.01 4.42 -12.45
CA ALA A 186 1.38 4.50 -12.91
C ALA A 186 2.40 4.15 -11.80
N THR A 187 2.18 4.62 -10.57
CA THR A 187 3.06 4.28 -9.44
C THR A 187 2.98 2.81 -9.06
N GLU A 188 1.81 2.20 -9.15
CA GLU A 188 1.61 0.78 -8.86
C GLU A 188 2.31 -0.11 -9.90
N GLN A 189 2.23 0.22 -11.20
CA GLN A 189 2.95 -0.49 -12.26
C GLN A 189 4.47 -0.45 -12.04
N VAL A 190 5.02 0.71 -11.70
CA VAL A 190 6.46 0.83 -11.40
C VAL A 190 6.84 0.03 -10.15
N ALA A 191 6.00 0.03 -9.11
CA ALA A 191 6.23 -0.77 -7.90
C ALA A 191 6.25 -2.29 -8.20
N GLN A 192 5.49 -2.74 -9.20
CA GLN A 192 5.49 -4.12 -9.70
C GLN A 192 6.63 -4.39 -10.71
N GLN A 193 7.59 -3.47 -10.85
CA GLN A 193 8.72 -3.54 -11.80
C GLN A 193 8.28 -3.58 -13.28
N ASN A 194 7.04 -3.25 -13.58
CA ASN A 194 6.56 -3.11 -14.95
C ASN A 194 6.82 -1.67 -15.43
N LEU A 195 7.69 -1.52 -16.42
CA LEU A 195 7.98 -0.23 -17.07
C LEU A 195 7.39 -0.14 -18.49
N ASP A 196 6.73 -1.21 -18.98
CA ASP A 196 6.13 -1.28 -20.31
C ASP A 196 4.64 -0.96 -20.26
N PHE A 197 4.31 0.29 -19.86
CA PHE A 197 2.95 0.79 -19.89
C PHE A 197 2.91 2.26 -20.33
N GLU A 198 1.75 2.69 -20.84
CA GLU A 198 1.49 4.10 -21.16
C GLU A 198 0.93 4.82 -19.94
N VAL A 199 1.53 5.95 -19.58
CA VAL A 199 1.03 6.80 -18.50
C VAL A 199 -0.24 7.48 -18.99
N GLY A 200 -1.32 7.36 -18.22
CA GLY A 200 -2.61 7.97 -18.53
C GLY A 200 -2.57 9.50 -18.48
N HIS A 201 -3.70 10.14 -18.80
CA HIS A 201 -3.82 11.60 -18.92
C HIS A 201 -4.83 12.17 -17.93
N SER A 202 -4.63 13.44 -17.53
CA SER A 202 -5.55 14.21 -16.72
C SER A 202 -6.04 15.45 -17.45
N LYS A 203 -7.29 15.90 -17.11
CA LYS A 203 -7.84 17.18 -17.59
C LYS A 203 -7.41 18.35 -16.71
N ILE A 204 -6.78 18.11 -15.57
CA ILE A 204 -6.25 19.13 -14.68
C ILE A 204 -4.77 19.29 -15.01
N ARG A 205 -4.39 20.54 -15.38
CA ARG A 205 -3.05 20.86 -15.87
C ARG A 205 -1.95 20.44 -14.91
N GLU A 206 -2.10 20.72 -13.63
CA GLU A 206 -1.11 20.41 -12.62
C GLU A 206 -0.91 18.88 -12.45
N PHE A 207 -1.96 18.10 -12.66
CA PHE A 207 -1.88 16.64 -12.65
C PHE A 207 -1.29 16.10 -13.96
N GLU A 208 -1.62 16.70 -15.09
CA GLU A 208 -1.03 16.38 -16.39
C GLU A 208 0.48 16.66 -16.40
N ASP A 209 0.92 17.79 -15.86
CA ASP A 209 2.34 18.14 -15.75
C ASP A 209 3.08 17.12 -14.85
N ALA A 210 2.47 16.68 -13.75
CA ALA A 210 3.00 15.62 -12.90
C ALA A 210 3.07 14.27 -13.62
N LEU A 211 2.05 13.89 -14.38
CA LEU A 211 2.02 12.66 -15.18
C LEU A 211 3.07 12.69 -16.29
N CYS A 212 3.25 13.82 -16.97
CA CYS A 212 4.32 13.98 -17.96
C CYS A 212 5.73 13.85 -17.33
N SER A 213 5.92 14.46 -16.16
CA SER A 213 7.19 14.33 -15.41
C SER A 213 7.45 12.88 -14.98
N PHE A 214 6.41 12.19 -14.52
CA PHE A 214 6.49 10.78 -14.16
C PHE A 214 6.80 9.89 -15.38
N ALA A 215 6.17 10.14 -16.54
CA ALA A 215 6.45 9.43 -17.78
C ALA A 215 7.93 9.58 -18.19
N ASN A 216 8.47 10.81 -18.16
CA ASN A 216 9.88 11.07 -18.44
C ASN A 216 10.82 10.34 -17.46
N MET A 217 10.46 10.31 -16.16
CA MET A 217 11.24 9.59 -15.14
C MET A 217 11.23 8.08 -15.42
N LYS A 218 10.06 7.51 -15.72
CA LYS A 218 9.89 6.08 -16.09
C LYS A 218 10.75 5.73 -17.30
N ASP A 219 10.70 6.53 -18.36
CA ASP A 219 11.45 6.28 -19.59
C ASP A 219 12.98 6.40 -19.36
N ASN A 220 13.42 7.37 -18.56
CA ASN A 220 14.83 7.48 -18.16
C ASN A 220 15.28 6.28 -17.30
N LEU A 221 14.45 5.81 -16.39
CA LEU A 221 14.74 4.61 -15.59
C LEU A 221 14.87 3.37 -16.47
N LYS A 222 13.90 3.17 -17.40
CA LYS A 222 13.93 2.07 -18.37
C LYS A 222 15.22 2.10 -19.18
N MET A 223 15.56 3.26 -19.74
CA MET A 223 16.77 3.45 -20.55
C MET A 223 18.06 3.21 -19.73
N SER A 224 18.06 3.60 -18.45
CA SER A 224 19.21 3.35 -17.57
C SER A 224 19.39 1.86 -17.28
N LEU A 225 18.30 1.13 -17.00
CA LEU A 225 18.33 -0.32 -16.78
C LEU A 225 18.75 -1.07 -18.05
N GLU A 226 18.24 -0.69 -19.22
CA GLU A 226 18.65 -1.27 -20.50
C GLU A 226 20.16 -1.06 -20.78
N LYS A 227 20.67 0.16 -20.54
CA LYS A 227 22.11 0.44 -20.68
C LYS A 227 22.96 -0.38 -19.71
N GLN A 228 22.53 -0.49 -18.46
CA GLN A 228 23.22 -1.33 -17.47
C GLN A 228 23.24 -2.79 -17.92
N TRP A 229 22.11 -3.33 -18.33
CA TRP A 229 22.02 -4.69 -18.81
C TRP A 229 22.93 -4.94 -20.05
N HIS A 230 22.94 -4.03 -21.02
CA HIS A 230 23.83 -4.13 -22.17
C HIS A 230 25.31 -4.04 -21.78
N ALA A 231 25.67 -3.17 -20.83
CA ALA A 231 27.04 -3.08 -20.35
C ALA A 231 27.49 -4.38 -19.66
N GLU A 232 26.63 -4.98 -18.86
CA GLU A 232 26.87 -6.25 -18.21
C GLU A 232 27.03 -7.39 -19.24
N GLN A 233 26.20 -7.42 -20.27
CA GLN A 233 26.29 -8.38 -21.37
C GLN A 233 27.62 -8.24 -22.10
N LEU A 234 28.00 -7.05 -22.50
CA LEU A 234 29.27 -6.77 -23.19
C LEU A 234 30.47 -7.19 -22.35
N GLN A 235 30.45 -6.87 -21.06
CA GLN A 235 31.51 -7.30 -20.13
C GLN A 235 31.66 -8.82 -20.08
N ARG A 236 30.54 -9.58 -20.09
CA ARG A 236 30.54 -11.04 -20.12
C ARG A 236 31.14 -11.59 -21.41
N GLU A 237 30.72 -11.05 -22.56
CA GLU A 237 31.26 -11.45 -23.86
C GLU A 237 32.78 -11.21 -23.94
N GLN A 238 33.25 -10.07 -23.42
CA GLN A 238 34.67 -9.77 -23.36
C GLN A 238 35.46 -10.76 -22.49
N ILE A 239 34.94 -11.10 -21.29
CA ILE A 239 35.58 -12.10 -20.41
C ILE A 239 35.63 -13.47 -21.08
N ALA A 240 34.56 -13.91 -21.71
CA ALA A 240 34.51 -15.20 -22.41
C ALA A 240 35.48 -15.24 -23.58
N ALA A 241 35.59 -14.18 -24.37
CA ALA A 241 36.55 -14.06 -25.49
C ALA A 241 38.00 -14.08 -24.98
N LEU A 242 38.32 -13.28 -23.96
CA LEU A 242 39.68 -13.26 -23.36
C LEU A 242 40.06 -14.62 -22.82
N ALA A 243 39.14 -15.30 -22.14
CA ALA A 243 39.40 -16.64 -21.59
C ALA A 243 39.67 -17.69 -22.69
N HIS A 244 38.93 -17.60 -23.81
CA HIS A 244 39.16 -18.44 -25.00
C HIS A 244 40.54 -18.17 -25.60
N ASP A 245 40.90 -16.89 -25.78
CA ASP A 245 42.16 -16.48 -26.39
C ASP A 245 43.39 -16.83 -25.49
N LEU A 246 43.22 -16.85 -24.17
CA LEU A 246 44.23 -17.29 -23.23
C LEU A 246 44.39 -18.81 -23.18
N LYS A 247 43.31 -19.58 -23.38
CA LYS A 247 43.32 -21.04 -23.37
C LYS A 247 44.23 -21.62 -24.46
N THR A 248 44.20 -21.02 -25.65
CA THR A 248 44.96 -21.51 -26.82
C THR A 248 46.50 -21.50 -26.58
N PRO A 249 47.14 -20.37 -26.21
CA PRO A 249 48.59 -20.35 -25.93
C PRO A 249 48.94 -21.20 -24.73
N LEU A 250 48.09 -21.32 -23.73
CA LEU A 250 48.32 -22.16 -22.56
C LEU A 250 48.34 -23.65 -22.91
N THR A 251 47.42 -24.09 -23.78
CA THR A 251 47.44 -25.48 -24.29
C THR A 251 48.72 -25.79 -25.04
N VAL A 252 49.27 -24.82 -25.79
CA VAL A 252 50.55 -24.97 -26.50
C VAL A 252 51.70 -25.09 -25.48
N ILE A 253 51.71 -24.27 -24.41
CA ILE A 253 52.72 -24.34 -23.35
C ILE A 253 52.65 -25.71 -22.67
N GLN A 254 51.48 -26.18 -22.29
CA GLN A 254 51.29 -27.49 -21.66
C GLN A 254 51.75 -28.62 -22.55
N GLY A 255 51.36 -28.63 -23.83
CA GLY A 255 51.78 -29.66 -24.77
C GLY A 255 53.30 -29.70 -24.99
N ASN A 256 53.98 -28.53 -25.00
CA ASN A 256 55.45 -28.49 -25.13
C ASN A 256 56.15 -28.98 -23.85
N ILE A 257 55.61 -28.68 -22.66
CA ILE A 257 56.20 -29.13 -21.42
C ILE A 257 56.00 -30.64 -21.24
N ASP A 258 54.86 -31.19 -21.66
CA ASP A 258 54.61 -32.63 -21.68
C ASP A 258 55.64 -33.36 -22.57
N LEU A 259 55.89 -32.81 -23.77
CA LEU A 259 56.96 -33.33 -24.67
C LEU A 259 58.35 -33.22 -24.07
N ILE A 260 58.67 -32.14 -23.35
CA ILE A 260 59.93 -31.94 -22.65
C ILE A 260 60.07 -33.01 -21.55
N ASN A 261 59.01 -33.29 -20.79
CA ASN A 261 59.05 -34.30 -19.72
C ASN A 261 59.21 -35.73 -20.24
N GLU A 262 58.96 -36.00 -21.52
CA GLU A 262 59.23 -37.28 -22.16
C GLU A 262 60.68 -37.47 -22.57
N THR A 263 61.55 -36.43 -22.48
CA THR A 263 62.95 -36.48 -22.81
C THR A 263 63.82 -36.73 -21.58
N GLU A 264 65.09 -37.08 -21.79
CA GLU A 264 66.09 -37.19 -20.68
C GLU A 264 66.44 -35.81 -20.19
N LEU A 265 65.97 -35.44 -18.97
CA LEU A 265 66.23 -34.17 -18.29
C LEU A 265 67.25 -34.35 -17.16
N ASP A 266 68.18 -33.38 -16.99
CA ASP A 266 68.93 -33.27 -15.76
C ASP A 266 68.09 -32.81 -14.58
N ASP A 267 68.57 -32.85 -13.34
CA ASP A 267 67.81 -32.49 -12.14
C ASP A 267 67.35 -31.05 -12.13
N GLU A 268 68.13 -30.12 -12.67
CA GLU A 268 67.80 -28.72 -12.75
C GLU A 268 66.74 -28.44 -13.84
N GLN A 269 66.82 -29.07 -15.00
CA GLN A 269 65.84 -29.02 -16.06
C GLN A 269 64.53 -29.60 -15.63
N ARG A 270 64.55 -30.74 -14.89
CA ARG A 270 63.32 -31.35 -14.33
C ARG A 270 62.61 -30.40 -13.36
N LEU A 271 63.41 -29.76 -12.48
CA LEU A 271 62.83 -28.77 -11.56
C LEU A 271 62.15 -27.59 -12.28
N TYR A 272 62.78 -27.06 -13.37
CA TYR A 272 62.19 -25.99 -14.18
C TYR A 272 60.92 -26.47 -14.94
N ALA A 273 60.93 -27.69 -15.46
CA ALA A 273 59.76 -28.27 -16.11
C ALA A 273 58.59 -28.43 -15.16
N ASP A 274 58.86 -28.88 -13.93
CA ASP A 274 57.86 -29.00 -12.88
C ASP A 274 57.25 -27.61 -12.52
N TYR A 275 58.08 -26.57 -12.38
CA TYR A 275 57.60 -25.22 -12.12
C TYR A 275 56.73 -24.66 -13.26
N ILE A 276 57.09 -24.93 -14.53
CA ILE A 276 56.29 -24.50 -15.67
C ILE A 276 54.96 -25.26 -15.73
N THR A 277 54.97 -26.57 -15.46
CA THR A 277 53.78 -27.41 -15.39
C THR A 277 52.81 -26.93 -14.32
N GLU A 278 53.32 -26.67 -13.11
CA GLU A 278 52.53 -26.14 -12.02
C GLU A 278 51.94 -24.77 -12.34
N SER A 279 52.75 -23.82 -12.85
CA SER A 279 52.31 -22.50 -13.22
C SER A 279 51.26 -22.52 -14.35
N SER A 280 51.43 -23.37 -15.35
CA SER A 280 50.49 -23.55 -16.44
C SER A 280 49.16 -24.13 -15.95
N SER A 281 49.20 -25.08 -15.04
CA SER A 281 48.01 -25.64 -14.40
C SER A 281 47.26 -24.58 -13.60
N GLN A 282 47.95 -23.76 -12.81
CA GLN A 282 47.37 -22.66 -12.08
C GLN A 282 46.66 -21.64 -13.01
N ILE A 283 47.30 -21.23 -14.12
CA ILE A 283 46.68 -20.35 -15.10
C ILE A 283 45.43 -20.99 -15.73
N SER A 284 45.45 -22.30 -16.02
CA SER A 284 44.27 -23.02 -16.51
C SER A 284 43.09 -22.93 -15.55
N ILE A 285 43.34 -23.09 -14.27
CA ILE A 285 42.33 -22.98 -13.21
C ILE A 285 41.79 -21.53 -13.16
N TYR A 286 42.66 -20.49 -13.26
CA TYR A 286 42.26 -19.11 -13.31
C TYR A 286 41.32 -18.83 -14.47
N ILE A 287 41.66 -19.23 -15.68
CA ILE A 287 40.85 -19.05 -16.88
C ILE A 287 39.48 -19.71 -16.72
N LYS A 288 39.46 -20.98 -16.21
CA LYS A 288 38.22 -21.71 -15.97
C LYS A 288 37.33 -20.95 -14.95
N THR A 289 37.96 -20.46 -13.87
CA THR A 289 37.26 -19.70 -12.82
C THR A 289 36.68 -18.39 -13.38
N LEU A 290 37.39 -17.63 -14.22
CA LEU A 290 36.91 -16.43 -14.88
C LEU A 290 35.70 -16.71 -15.78
N ILE A 291 35.71 -17.79 -16.57
CA ILE A 291 34.58 -18.23 -17.38
C ILE A 291 33.38 -18.54 -16.48
N ASP A 292 33.62 -19.25 -15.39
CA ASP A 292 32.60 -19.61 -14.44
C ASP A 292 31.95 -18.40 -13.76
N ILE A 293 32.74 -17.39 -13.38
CA ILE A 293 32.25 -16.11 -12.87
C ILE A 293 31.36 -15.42 -13.90
N SER A 294 31.85 -15.31 -15.14
CA SER A 294 31.09 -14.69 -16.23
C SER A 294 29.73 -15.37 -16.44
N ARG A 295 29.66 -16.69 -16.35
CA ARG A 295 28.41 -17.47 -16.45
C ARG A 295 27.52 -17.30 -15.21
N THR A 296 28.11 -17.28 -14.02
CA THR A 296 27.38 -17.15 -12.75
C THR A 296 26.66 -15.83 -12.63
N VAL A 297 27.28 -14.74 -13.03
CA VAL A 297 26.66 -13.39 -13.05
C VAL A 297 25.52 -13.30 -14.08
N ALA A 298 25.60 -14.08 -15.17
CA ALA A 298 24.54 -14.17 -16.18
C ALA A 298 23.27 -14.87 -15.71
N GLY A 299 23.39 -15.67 -14.66
CA GLY A 299 22.42 -16.71 -14.32
C GLY A 299 22.60 -17.92 -15.22
N TYR A 300 22.61 -19.10 -14.64
CA TYR A 300 22.59 -20.33 -15.42
C TYR A 300 21.19 -20.53 -16.03
N GLN A 301 21.11 -20.93 -17.28
CA GLN A 301 19.85 -21.48 -17.81
C GLN A 301 19.65 -22.86 -17.19
N LEU A 302 18.74 -22.97 -16.22
CA LEU A 302 18.47 -24.24 -15.55
C LEU A 302 17.77 -25.21 -16.51
N HIS A 303 18.32 -26.39 -16.62
CA HIS A 303 17.69 -27.56 -17.26
C HIS A 303 17.17 -28.48 -16.15
N LEU A 304 15.98 -28.13 -15.63
CA LEU A 304 15.36 -28.91 -14.55
C LEU A 304 14.89 -30.26 -15.07
N GLU A 305 15.39 -31.34 -14.47
CA GLU A 305 14.99 -32.71 -14.73
C GLU A 305 14.54 -33.41 -13.44
N GLU A 306 13.80 -34.51 -13.56
CA GLU A 306 13.40 -35.34 -12.43
C GLU A 306 14.57 -36.26 -12.05
N ILE A 307 15.02 -36.16 -10.82
CA ILE A 307 16.21 -36.85 -10.31
C ILE A 307 15.79 -37.72 -9.11
N ASP A 308 16.09 -39.01 -9.19
CA ASP A 308 16.04 -39.90 -8.01
C ASP A 308 17.20 -39.56 -7.08
N ILE A 309 16.87 -39.18 -5.83
CA ILE A 309 17.85 -38.67 -4.87
C ILE A 309 18.85 -39.76 -4.49
N SER A 310 18.40 -40.99 -4.30
CA SER A 310 19.27 -42.11 -3.87
C SER A 310 20.28 -42.47 -4.93
N ASP A 311 19.86 -42.60 -6.19
CA ASP A 311 20.75 -42.87 -7.33
C ASP A 311 21.71 -41.70 -7.57
N TYR A 312 21.23 -40.47 -7.44
CA TYR A 312 22.05 -39.30 -7.63
C TYR A 312 23.12 -39.14 -6.56
N MET A 313 22.76 -39.30 -5.28
CA MET A 313 23.75 -39.26 -4.19
C MET A 313 24.75 -40.42 -4.25
N GLY A 314 24.34 -41.59 -4.74
CA GLY A 314 25.28 -42.69 -5.01
C GLY A 314 26.31 -42.35 -6.10
N GLN A 315 25.95 -41.59 -7.14
CA GLN A 315 26.90 -41.10 -8.16
C GLN A 315 27.89 -40.09 -7.56
N ILE A 316 27.38 -39.16 -6.75
CA ILE A 316 28.20 -38.19 -6.00
C ILE A 316 29.16 -38.90 -5.06
N GLU A 317 28.70 -39.93 -4.35
CA GLU A 317 29.54 -40.74 -3.43
C GLU A 317 30.71 -41.40 -4.17
N ALA A 318 30.44 -42.04 -5.30
CA ALA A 318 31.48 -42.69 -6.11
C ALA A 318 32.57 -41.73 -6.57
N GLN A 319 32.16 -40.53 -7.01
CA GLN A 319 33.06 -39.47 -7.48
C GLN A 319 33.85 -38.86 -6.31
N ALA A 320 33.19 -38.55 -5.20
CA ALA A 320 33.80 -37.97 -4.01
C ALA A 320 34.81 -38.96 -3.34
N ASN A 321 34.46 -40.25 -3.27
CA ASN A 321 35.35 -41.28 -2.77
C ASN A 321 36.68 -41.37 -3.53
N SER A 322 36.61 -41.23 -4.87
CA SER A 322 37.83 -41.23 -5.71
C SER A 322 38.78 -40.08 -5.31
N LEU A 323 38.23 -38.90 -5.02
CA LEU A 323 39.01 -37.74 -4.58
C LEU A 323 39.53 -37.91 -3.15
N CYS A 324 38.72 -38.44 -2.25
CA CYS A 324 39.11 -38.69 -0.85
C CYS A 324 40.26 -39.67 -0.74
N LEU A 325 40.23 -40.75 -1.53
CA LEU A 325 41.28 -41.76 -1.56
C LEU A 325 42.64 -41.18 -1.96
N THR A 326 42.69 -40.25 -2.90
CA THR A 326 43.96 -39.62 -3.34
C THR A 326 44.62 -38.79 -2.23
N LYS A 327 43.84 -38.28 -1.26
CA LYS A 327 44.33 -37.49 -0.13
C LYS A 327 44.36 -38.26 1.19
N GLY A 328 43.99 -39.54 1.20
CA GLY A 328 43.94 -40.38 2.40
C GLY A 328 42.89 -39.94 3.42
N ILE A 329 41.79 -39.38 2.97
CA ILE A 329 40.68 -38.90 3.81
C ILE A 329 39.52 -39.87 3.68
N CYS A 330 38.82 -40.16 4.81
CA CYS A 330 37.61 -40.97 4.79
C CYS A 330 36.38 -40.16 4.42
N LEU A 331 35.52 -40.69 3.53
CA LEU A 331 34.20 -40.14 3.24
C LEU A 331 33.13 -41.00 3.93
N HIS A 332 32.27 -40.36 4.71
CA HIS A 332 31.10 -40.99 5.31
C HIS A 332 29.84 -40.37 4.77
N MET A 333 29.12 -41.08 3.89
CA MET A 333 27.87 -40.63 3.32
C MET A 333 26.68 -41.36 3.91
N GLU A 334 25.68 -40.60 4.31
CA GLU A 334 24.43 -41.09 4.87
C GLU A 334 23.25 -40.39 4.17
N THR A 335 22.47 -41.19 3.46
CA THR A 335 21.27 -40.69 2.75
C THR A 335 20.05 -41.35 3.39
N GLU A 336 19.08 -40.53 3.78
CA GLU A 336 17.82 -40.98 4.34
C GLU A 336 17.07 -41.87 3.31
N VAL A 337 16.44 -42.94 3.80
CA VAL A 337 15.71 -43.88 2.95
C VAL A 337 14.41 -43.26 2.43
N ASP A 338 14.05 -43.58 1.18
CA ASP A 338 12.80 -43.16 0.54
C ASP A 338 12.61 -41.62 0.36
N LEU A 339 13.69 -40.92 0.03
CA LEU A 339 13.62 -39.51 -0.31
C LEU A 339 12.86 -39.24 -1.61
N GLY A 340 12.73 -40.20 -2.52
CA GLY A 340 11.96 -40.08 -3.77
C GLY A 340 12.63 -39.22 -4.83
N ILE A 341 11.81 -38.57 -5.65
CA ILE A 341 12.23 -37.78 -6.83
C ILE A 341 12.07 -36.28 -6.54
N PHE A 342 13.05 -35.46 -6.97
CA PHE A 342 12.97 -34.00 -6.93
C PHE A 342 13.37 -33.40 -8.28
N LYS A 343 13.11 -32.09 -8.49
CA LYS A 343 13.45 -31.38 -9.72
C LYS A 343 14.65 -30.47 -9.52
N ALA A 344 15.71 -30.70 -10.27
CA ALA A 344 16.90 -29.84 -10.26
C ALA A 344 17.66 -29.93 -11.60
N ASP A 345 18.61 -29.04 -11.81
CA ASP A 345 19.63 -29.20 -12.84
C ASP A 345 20.74 -30.13 -12.30
N LYS A 346 20.78 -31.32 -12.80
CA LYS A 346 21.69 -32.40 -12.32
C LYS A 346 23.14 -31.97 -12.34
N LEU A 347 23.61 -31.38 -13.45
CA LEU A 347 25.03 -31.04 -13.65
C LEU A 347 25.42 -29.82 -12.77
N LEU A 348 24.56 -28.82 -12.67
CA LEU A 348 24.86 -27.67 -11.83
C LEU A 348 24.83 -28.03 -10.34
N LEU A 349 23.88 -28.84 -9.93
CA LEU A 349 23.81 -29.31 -8.54
C LEU A 349 25.00 -30.20 -8.17
N GLU A 350 25.39 -31.12 -9.05
CA GLU A 350 26.62 -31.94 -8.89
C GLU A 350 27.84 -31.04 -8.68
N ARG A 351 27.99 -30.02 -9.51
CA ARG A 351 29.05 -29.02 -9.40
C ARG A 351 29.02 -28.29 -8.05
N ALA A 352 27.85 -27.88 -7.59
CA ALA A 352 27.70 -27.21 -6.31
C ALA A 352 28.10 -28.10 -5.13
N ILE A 353 27.66 -29.37 -5.14
CA ILE A 353 27.98 -30.33 -4.09
C ILE A 353 29.50 -30.67 -4.11
N MET A 354 30.06 -30.95 -5.29
CA MET A 354 31.46 -31.25 -5.45
C MET A 354 32.39 -30.10 -5.08
N ASN A 355 32.00 -28.85 -5.34
CA ASN A 355 32.73 -27.67 -4.86
C ASN A 355 32.82 -27.63 -3.33
N VAL A 356 31.71 -27.95 -2.63
CA VAL A 356 31.73 -27.97 -1.15
C VAL A 356 32.56 -29.15 -0.64
N ILE A 357 32.46 -30.34 -1.25
CA ILE A 357 33.25 -31.51 -0.88
C ILE A 357 34.76 -31.26 -1.12
N SER A 358 35.12 -30.63 -2.26
CA SER A 358 36.49 -30.23 -2.54
C SER A 358 37.05 -29.29 -1.49
N ASN A 359 36.26 -28.25 -1.11
CA ASN A 359 36.65 -27.37 -0.02
C ASN A 359 36.86 -28.12 1.29
N ALA A 360 35.93 -29.00 1.66
CA ALA A 360 36.08 -29.84 2.86
C ALA A 360 37.36 -30.71 2.81
N LEU A 361 37.69 -31.28 1.64
CA LEU A 361 38.92 -32.05 1.42
C LEU A 361 40.20 -31.23 1.58
N ASP A 362 40.18 -29.97 1.13
CA ASP A 362 41.37 -29.10 1.15
C ASP A 362 41.70 -28.59 2.55
N TYR A 363 40.67 -28.48 3.40
CA TYR A 363 40.84 -28.04 4.79
C TYR A 363 40.87 -29.19 5.80
N SER A 364 40.51 -30.43 5.42
CA SER A 364 40.54 -31.56 6.33
C SER A 364 41.96 -31.99 6.67
N PRO A 365 42.25 -32.38 7.91
CA PRO A 365 43.55 -32.91 8.30
C PRO A 365 43.81 -34.28 7.64
N PRO A 366 45.09 -34.69 7.47
CA PRO A 366 45.44 -36.04 7.00
C PRO A 366 44.76 -37.11 7.85
N LEU A 367 44.15 -38.11 7.21
CA LEU A 367 43.37 -39.19 7.85
C LEU A 367 42.07 -38.71 8.52
N GLY A 368 41.62 -37.47 8.25
CA GLY A 368 40.36 -36.96 8.73
C GLY A 368 39.14 -37.59 8.03
N THR A 369 37.94 -37.21 8.47
CA THR A 369 36.69 -37.71 7.94
C THR A 369 35.81 -36.57 7.45
N ILE A 370 35.20 -36.72 6.26
CA ILE A 370 34.17 -35.84 5.75
C ILE A 370 32.82 -36.53 5.87
N TYR A 371 31.88 -35.87 6.51
CA TYR A 371 30.52 -36.39 6.67
C TYR A 371 29.59 -35.67 5.68
N VAL A 372 28.85 -36.44 4.88
CA VAL A 372 27.82 -35.97 3.99
C VAL A 372 26.51 -36.59 4.40
N THR A 373 25.52 -35.78 4.79
CA THR A 373 24.21 -36.28 5.18
C THR A 373 23.13 -35.66 4.30
N THR A 374 22.26 -36.50 3.75
CA THR A 374 21.13 -36.05 2.90
C THR A 374 19.83 -36.46 3.55
N LYS A 375 18.96 -35.47 3.79
CA LYS A 375 17.66 -35.69 4.45
C LYS A 375 16.62 -34.72 3.98
N LYS A 376 15.35 -35.09 4.08
CA LYS A 376 14.20 -34.21 3.86
C LYS A 376 13.83 -33.52 5.17
N VAL A 377 13.75 -32.19 5.11
CA VAL A 377 13.28 -31.36 6.23
C VAL A 377 12.17 -30.46 5.72
N GLU A 378 10.94 -30.72 6.16
CA GLU A 378 9.74 -30.02 5.68
C GLU A 378 9.57 -30.11 4.15
N HIS A 379 9.72 -29.01 3.44
CA HIS A 379 9.62 -28.90 1.98
C HIS A 379 10.99 -28.73 1.30
N PHE A 380 12.08 -29.03 2.00
CA PHE A 380 13.43 -28.84 1.48
C PHE A 380 14.25 -30.13 1.58
N LEU A 381 15.04 -30.40 0.55
CA LEU A 381 16.14 -31.33 0.58
C LEU A 381 17.34 -30.64 1.21
N HIS A 382 17.86 -31.20 2.31
CA HIS A 382 19.05 -30.71 2.99
C HIS A 382 20.21 -31.67 2.68
N ILE A 383 21.26 -31.15 2.06
CA ILE A 383 22.54 -31.83 1.87
C ILE A 383 23.54 -31.10 2.74
N SER A 384 24.04 -31.77 3.79
CA SER A 384 24.99 -31.20 4.76
C SER A 384 26.34 -31.84 4.58
N ILE A 385 27.37 -31.05 4.33
CA ILE A 385 28.77 -31.47 4.24
C ILE A 385 29.51 -30.89 5.44
N THR A 386 30.22 -31.74 6.20
CA THR A 386 30.91 -31.38 7.46
C THR A 386 32.30 -31.98 7.49
N ASP A 387 33.31 -31.19 7.84
CA ASP A 387 34.66 -31.62 8.06
C ASP A 387 35.04 -31.74 9.56
N GLU A 388 36.28 -32.09 9.85
CA GLU A 388 36.85 -32.24 11.21
C GLU A 388 37.91 -31.19 11.55
N GLU A 389 38.00 -30.08 10.78
CA GLU A 389 38.95 -28.99 11.03
C GLU A 389 38.39 -27.96 12.07
N THR A 390 39.07 -26.83 12.23
CA THR A 390 38.72 -25.79 13.23
C THR A 390 37.41 -24.99 12.91
N GLY A 391 36.77 -25.29 11.80
CA GLY A 391 35.54 -24.62 11.36
C GLY A 391 35.77 -23.22 10.77
N PHE A 392 34.68 -22.59 10.39
CA PHE A 392 34.67 -21.22 9.86
C PHE A 392 34.95 -20.20 10.97
N THR A 393 35.75 -19.18 10.65
CA THR A 393 35.84 -17.97 11.48
C THR A 393 34.54 -17.19 11.41
N SER A 394 34.30 -16.28 12.36
CA SER A 394 33.11 -15.41 12.33
C SER A 394 33.05 -14.55 11.04
N GLU A 395 34.19 -14.12 10.53
CA GLU A 395 34.32 -13.39 9.27
C GLU A 395 33.97 -14.29 8.07
N ALA A 396 34.48 -15.51 8.04
CA ALA A 396 34.18 -16.46 6.97
C ALA A 396 32.68 -16.82 6.90
N ILE A 397 31.99 -16.97 8.03
CA ILE A 397 30.53 -17.23 8.03
C ILE A 397 29.76 -16.12 7.31
N HIS A 398 30.18 -14.86 7.45
CA HIS A 398 29.49 -13.72 6.84
C HIS A 398 29.92 -13.47 5.40
N HIS A 399 31.18 -13.68 5.05
CA HIS A 399 31.75 -13.22 3.77
C HIS A 399 32.22 -14.35 2.84
N ALA A 400 32.29 -15.63 3.28
CA ALA A 400 32.77 -16.72 2.44
C ALA A 400 31.93 -17.02 1.18
N GLN A 401 30.72 -16.43 1.09
CA GLN A 401 29.87 -16.51 -0.10
C GLN A 401 30.11 -15.33 -1.06
N GLU A 402 30.99 -14.40 -0.75
CA GLU A 402 31.36 -13.27 -1.61
C GLU A 402 32.48 -13.68 -2.57
N GLN A 403 32.60 -12.95 -3.70
CA GLN A 403 33.65 -13.19 -4.70
C GLN A 403 35.03 -12.92 -4.11
N PHE A 404 35.98 -13.80 -4.37
CA PHE A 404 37.39 -13.67 -3.97
C PHE A 404 37.65 -13.59 -2.47
N PHE A 405 36.68 -13.97 -1.65
CA PHE A 405 36.92 -14.06 -0.21
C PHE A 405 37.82 -15.27 0.11
N MET A 406 38.97 -15.01 0.77
CA MET A 406 39.90 -15.99 1.23
C MET A 406 40.22 -15.74 2.70
N GLY A 407 39.99 -16.73 3.56
CA GLY A 407 40.46 -16.70 4.97
C GLY A 407 41.99 -16.69 5.05
N ASP A 408 42.55 -16.18 6.16
CA ASP A 408 44.00 -16.02 6.33
C ASP A 408 44.84 -17.32 6.11
N LYS A 409 44.30 -18.46 6.47
CA LYS A 409 44.96 -19.77 6.25
C LYS A 409 44.96 -20.23 4.79
N SER A 410 44.01 -19.79 3.97
CA SER A 410 43.89 -20.20 2.56
C SER A 410 44.82 -19.43 1.62
N ARG A 411 45.36 -18.28 2.06
CA ARG A 411 46.34 -17.48 1.29
C ARG A 411 47.69 -18.19 1.07
N THR A 412 47.97 -19.21 1.85
CA THR A 412 49.23 -20.01 1.75
C THR A 412 49.08 -21.25 0.88
N SER A 413 47.84 -21.70 0.55
CA SER A 413 47.60 -22.82 -0.36
C SER A 413 47.42 -22.29 -1.78
N ASN A 414 48.35 -22.60 -2.69
CA ASN A 414 48.41 -22.09 -4.07
C ASN A 414 47.26 -22.51 -5.00
N MET A 415 46.18 -23.12 -4.52
CA MET A 415 45.16 -23.75 -5.39
C MET A 415 43.72 -23.19 -5.31
N HIS A 416 43.39 -22.29 -4.38
CA HIS A 416 41.99 -21.85 -4.20
C HIS A 416 41.86 -20.32 -4.28
N PHE A 417 40.86 -19.86 -5.06
CA PHE A 417 40.63 -18.42 -5.36
C PHE A 417 39.46 -17.81 -4.59
N GLY A 418 38.93 -18.47 -3.56
CA GLY A 418 37.79 -18.01 -2.80
C GLY A 418 36.49 -17.97 -3.62
N MET A 419 36.36 -18.76 -4.68
CA MET A 419 35.24 -18.73 -5.61
C MET A 419 34.25 -19.90 -5.47
N GLY A 420 34.69 -21.02 -4.86
CA GLY A 420 33.89 -22.25 -4.77
C GLY A 420 32.53 -22.04 -4.09
N LEU A 421 32.53 -21.42 -2.91
CA LEU A 421 31.30 -21.13 -2.16
C LEU A 421 30.43 -20.06 -2.83
N TYR A 422 31.02 -19.08 -3.50
CA TYR A 422 30.29 -18.08 -4.29
C TYR A 422 29.55 -18.74 -5.46
N ILE A 423 30.21 -19.60 -6.24
CA ILE A 423 29.61 -20.35 -7.35
C ILE A 423 28.49 -21.27 -6.82
N THR A 424 28.75 -21.98 -5.73
CA THR A 424 27.78 -22.84 -5.07
C THR A 424 26.54 -22.03 -4.65
N ASN A 425 26.72 -20.90 -3.96
CA ASN A 425 25.63 -20.04 -3.53
C ASN A 425 24.78 -19.53 -4.72
N SER A 426 25.44 -19.19 -5.82
CA SER A 426 24.73 -18.74 -7.01
C SER A 426 23.89 -19.85 -7.67
N ILE A 427 24.45 -21.06 -7.79
CA ILE A 427 23.73 -22.23 -8.31
C ILE A 427 22.52 -22.54 -7.43
N ILE A 428 22.71 -22.55 -6.12
CA ILE A 428 21.64 -22.89 -5.17
C ILE A 428 20.55 -21.82 -5.16
N LYS A 429 20.89 -20.53 -5.22
CA LYS A 429 19.90 -19.45 -5.35
C LYS A 429 19.05 -19.56 -6.61
N GLN A 430 19.62 -20.00 -7.73
CA GLN A 430 18.87 -20.20 -8.97
C GLN A 430 17.92 -21.41 -8.92
N HIS A 431 18.18 -22.36 -8.01
CA HIS A 431 17.25 -23.43 -7.68
C HIS A 431 16.25 -23.03 -6.57
N ASP A 432 16.06 -21.73 -6.32
CA ASP A 432 15.23 -21.20 -5.23
C ASP A 432 15.61 -21.73 -3.85
N GLY A 433 16.86 -22.14 -3.70
CA GLY A 433 17.42 -22.72 -2.51
C GLY A 433 18.23 -21.73 -1.65
N GLN A 434 18.85 -22.25 -0.60
CA GLN A 434 19.67 -21.48 0.33
C GLN A 434 20.94 -22.25 0.71
N LEU A 435 22.09 -21.56 0.71
CA LEU A 435 23.36 -22.06 1.24
C LEU A 435 23.58 -21.52 2.64
N ILE A 436 23.79 -22.40 3.63
CA ILE A 436 24.02 -22.04 5.04
C ILE A 436 25.41 -22.52 5.46
N LEU A 437 26.18 -21.60 6.04
CA LEU A 437 27.48 -21.86 6.63
C LEU A 437 27.38 -21.84 8.16
N SER A 438 27.93 -22.82 8.80
CA SER A 438 27.95 -22.96 10.26
C SER A 438 29.12 -23.82 10.71
N ASN A 439 29.31 -23.93 12.02
CA ASN A 439 30.28 -24.90 12.59
C ASN A 439 29.52 -26.03 13.27
N SER A 440 29.98 -27.25 13.03
CA SER A 440 29.40 -28.46 13.62
C SER A 440 29.68 -28.55 15.12
N LYS A 441 28.62 -28.77 15.90
CA LYS A 441 28.76 -29.02 17.34
C LYS A 441 29.34 -30.39 17.66
N LYS A 442 29.32 -31.33 16.71
CA LYS A 442 29.81 -32.72 16.92
C LYS A 442 31.28 -32.82 16.61
N THR A 443 31.74 -32.29 15.47
CA THR A 443 33.15 -32.40 15.02
C THR A 443 33.96 -31.14 15.37
N GLY A 444 33.32 -30.00 15.60
CA GLY A 444 33.97 -28.69 15.72
C GLY A 444 34.33 -28.07 14.37
N GLY A 445 34.25 -28.83 13.27
CA GLY A 445 34.65 -28.44 11.93
C GLY A 445 33.61 -27.60 11.19
N ALA A 446 33.95 -27.18 9.97
CA ALA A 446 33.04 -26.41 9.13
C ALA A 446 31.87 -27.29 8.64
N GLN A 447 30.69 -26.70 8.65
CA GLN A 447 29.47 -27.30 8.13
C GLN A 447 28.83 -26.40 7.09
N VAL A 448 28.64 -26.95 5.90
CA VAL A 448 27.92 -26.30 4.79
C VAL A 448 26.64 -27.07 4.53
N ILE A 449 25.50 -26.38 4.57
CA ILE A 449 24.18 -26.97 4.31
C ILE A 449 23.61 -26.37 3.04
N ILE A 450 23.36 -27.21 2.06
CA ILE A 450 22.66 -26.90 0.82
C ILE A 450 21.17 -27.22 1.05
N LYS A 451 20.30 -26.24 0.92
CA LYS A 451 18.85 -26.41 0.98
C LYS A 451 18.26 -26.16 -0.39
N ILE A 452 17.51 -27.11 -0.91
CA ILE A 452 16.82 -26.98 -2.20
C ILE A 452 15.33 -27.30 -2.00
N PRO A 453 14.39 -26.56 -2.63
CA PRO A 453 12.97 -26.89 -2.61
C PRO A 453 12.73 -28.32 -3.13
N TYR A 454 11.79 -29.00 -2.48
CA TYR A 454 11.55 -30.43 -2.72
C TYR A 454 10.14 -30.63 -3.31
#